data_1a6fdead45a14f86969cb9b0e20bd3c0
#
_entry.id   1a6fdead45a14f86969cb9b0e20bd3c0
#
_cell.length_a   1.000
_cell.length_b   1.000
_cell.length_c   1.000
_cell.angle_alpha   90.00
_cell.angle_beta   90.00
_cell.angle_gamma   90.00
#
_symmetry.space_group_name_H-M   'P 1'
#
loop_
_entity.id
_entity.type
_entity.pdbx_description
1 polymer ?
#
loop_
_entity_poly.entity_id
_entity_poly.type
_entity_poly.pdbx_seq_one_letter_code
_entity_poly.pdbx_strand_id
1 'polypeptide(L)'
;MDEQVLRSLIKWPSVPECQGWLALDRRGIWRMRHEFAQANHLAGEAIKHEGLIAFIERNFAHHENGEWFFQNGPQRVFVDLDYTPFIARFYPEKQGHILKTTSGMTFTPEQCFMDEHGQIIFLAELEVEDSSFQK
;
A
#
# COMPACT_ATOMS: atom_id res chain seq x y z
N MET A 1 1.21 10.21 7.26
CA MET A 1 1.14 9.23 8.37
C MET A 1 0.44 9.86 9.56
N ASP A 2 -0.41 9.12 10.22
CA ASP A 2 -1.20 9.64 11.34
C ASP A 2 -0.32 10.08 12.51
N GLU A 3 -0.71 11.17 13.17
CA GLU A 3 0.05 11.72 14.29
C GLU A 3 0.19 10.73 15.45
N GLN A 4 -0.86 9.97 15.74
CA GLN A 4 -0.81 8.96 16.79
C GLN A 4 0.19 7.85 16.48
N VAL A 5 0.33 7.50 15.21
CA VAL A 5 1.31 6.51 14.75
C VAL A 5 2.73 7.04 14.97
N LEU A 6 2.98 8.29 14.61
CA LEU A 6 4.29 8.93 14.83
C LEU A 6 4.64 8.99 16.33
N ARG A 7 3.67 9.31 17.17
CA ARG A 7 3.88 9.33 18.63
C ARG A 7 4.22 7.95 19.16
N SER A 8 3.56 6.90 18.67
CA SER A 8 3.84 5.54 19.10
C SER A 8 5.24 5.07 18.70
N LEU A 9 5.72 5.50 17.53
CA LEU A 9 7.08 5.22 17.08
C LEU A 9 8.12 5.85 18.01
N ILE A 10 7.88 7.07 18.48
CA ILE A 10 8.77 7.75 19.42
C ILE A 10 8.77 7.01 20.75
N LYS A 11 7.59 6.59 21.23
CA LYS A 11 7.45 5.92 22.51
C LYS A 11 8.01 4.50 22.51
N TRP A 12 7.84 3.78 21.42
CA TRP A 12 8.31 2.40 21.26
C TRP A 12 9.11 2.22 19.96
N PRO A 13 10.36 2.69 19.93
CA PRO A 13 11.12 2.71 18.67
C PRO A 13 11.69 1.35 18.25
N SER A 14 11.62 0.35 19.09
CA SER A 14 12.31 -0.93 18.87
C SER A 14 11.37 -2.13 18.75
N VAL A 15 10.11 -1.91 18.37
CA VAL A 15 9.17 -3.00 18.14
C VAL A 15 9.62 -3.81 16.92
N PRO A 16 9.72 -5.14 17.02
CA PRO A 16 10.13 -5.98 15.89
C PRO A 16 9.22 -5.81 14.67
N GLU A 17 9.83 -5.83 13.50
CA GLU A 17 9.12 -5.75 12.23
C GLU A 17 8.31 -7.02 11.97
N CYS A 18 7.26 -6.89 11.18
CA CYS A 18 6.40 -7.99 10.77
C CYS A 18 6.49 -8.17 9.26
N GLN A 19 6.68 -9.40 8.81
CA GLN A 19 6.75 -9.74 7.39
C GLN A 19 5.85 -10.93 7.08
N GLY A 20 5.33 -10.95 5.85
CA GLY A 20 4.57 -12.08 5.34
C GLY A 20 3.08 -12.08 5.67
N TRP A 21 2.60 -11.19 6.52
CA TRP A 21 1.21 -11.19 6.99
C TRP A 21 0.27 -10.31 6.15
N LEU A 22 0.80 -9.28 5.51
CA LEU A 22 -0.01 -8.31 4.77
C LEU A 22 0.40 -8.28 3.30
N ALA A 23 -0.57 -8.32 2.42
CA ALA A 23 -0.35 -8.27 0.98
C ALA A 23 -1.30 -7.30 0.30
N LEU A 24 -0.85 -6.75 -0.81
CA LEU A 24 -1.68 -5.94 -1.71
C LEU A 24 -1.67 -6.62 -3.07
N ASP A 25 -2.84 -7.04 -3.55
CA ASP A 25 -2.91 -7.71 -4.83
C ASP A 25 -2.99 -6.71 -5.99
N ARG A 26 -2.88 -7.21 -7.22
CA ARG A 26 -2.88 -6.37 -8.42
C ARG A 26 -4.22 -5.73 -8.74
N ARG A 27 -5.27 -6.07 -8.00
CA ARG A 27 -6.59 -5.42 -8.10
C ARG A 27 -6.75 -4.30 -7.08
N GLY A 28 -5.78 -4.12 -6.18
CA GLY A 28 -5.85 -3.14 -5.11
C GLY A 28 -6.54 -3.65 -3.85
N ILE A 29 -6.68 -4.95 -3.70
CA ILE A 29 -7.29 -5.56 -2.53
C ILE A 29 -6.22 -5.87 -1.50
N TRP A 30 -6.37 -5.35 -0.28
CA TRP A 30 -5.53 -5.69 0.85
C TRP A 30 -5.92 -7.05 1.38
N ARG A 31 -4.92 -7.91 1.65
CA ARG A 31 -5.15 -9.29 2.09
C ARG A 31 -4.35 -9.61 3.33
N MET A 32 -4.97 -10.36 4.23
CA MET A 32 -4.31 -10.90 5.42
C MET A 32 -3.89 -12.34 5.13
N ARG A 33 -2.61 -12.62 5.35
CA ARG A 33 -2.03 -13.95 5.11
C ARG A 33 -1.65 -14.58 6.44
N HIS A 34 -2.56 -15.40 6.99
CA HIS A 34 -2.30 -16.18 8.20
C HIS A 34 -1.25 -17.26 7.92
N GLU A 35 -0.78 -17.92 8.97
CA GLU A 35 0.30 -18.92 8.86
C GLU A 35 0.07 -19.97 7.78
N PHE A 36 -1.15 -20.47 7.66
CA PHE A 36 -1.49 -21.45 6.62
C PHE A 36 -1.31 -20.87 5.21
N ALA A 37 -1.79 -19.65 5.00
CA ALA A 37 -1.65 -18.98 3.70
C ALA A 37 -0.19 -18.73 3.35
N GLN A 38 0.62 -18.31 4.33
CA GLN A 38 2.06 -18.09 4.14
C GLN A 38 2.76 -19.40 3.79
N ALA A 39 2.48 -20.47 4.54
CA ALA A 39 3.11 -21.76 4.35
C ALA A 39 2.76 -22.41 2.99
N ASN A 40 1.58 -22.15 2.46
CA ASN A 40 1.08 -22.74 1.22
C ASN A 40 1.09 -21.76 0.04
N HIS A 41 1.72 -20.62 0.18
CA HIS A 41 1.83 -19.58 -0.87
C HIS A 41 0.46 -19.14 -1.42
N LEU A 42 -0.53 -19.03 -0.54
CA LEU A 42 -1.87 -18.58 -0.89
C LEU A 42 -1.99 -17.07 -0.76
N ALA A 43 -2.95 -16.50 -1.50
CA ALA A 43 -3.17 -15.05 -1.52
C ALA A 43 -3.66 -14.49 -0.18
N GLY A 44 -4.29 -15.31 0.65
CA GLY A 44 -4.87 -14.87 1.91
C GLY A 44 -6.30 -14.34 1.75
N GLU A 45 -6.86 -13.91 2.85
CA GLU A 45 -8.22 -13.38 2.89
C GLU A 45 -8.27 -11.89 2.64
N ALA A 46 -9.25 -11.46 1.85
CA ALA A 46 -9.47 -10.03 1.61
C ALA A 46 -9.88 -9.32 2.91
N ILE A 47 -9.22 -8.22 3.20
CA ILE A 47 -9.62 -7.34 4.30
C ILE A 47 -10.83 -6.55 3.80
N LYS A 48 -11.94 -6.61 4.55
CA LYS A 48 -13.19 -5.95 4.18
C LYS A 48 -13.57 -4.78 5.09
N HIS A 49 -12.94 -4.66 6.23
CA HIS A 49 -13.21 -3.59 7.19
C HIS A 49 -12.70 -2.27 6.63
N GLU A 50 -13.60 -1.39 6.24
CA GLU A 50 -13.26 -0.12 5.58
C GLU A 50 -12.37 0.79 6.44
N GLY A 51 -12.61 0.83 7.74
CA GLY A 51 -11.79 1.62 8.66
C GLY A 51 -10.35 1.12 8.73
N LEU A 52 -10.15 -0.18 8.71
CA LEU A 52 -8.81 -0.77 8.69
C LEU A 52 -8.11 -0.49 7.37
N ILE A 53 -8.81 -0.66 6.25
CA ILE A 53 -8.25 -0.35 4.93
C ILE A 53 -7.81 1.11 4.88
N ALA A 54 -8.66 2.04 5.30
CA ALA A 54 -8.33 3.46 5.32
C ALA A 54 -7.13 3.76 6.22
N PHE A 55 -7.04 3.10 7.38
CA PHE A 55 -5.91 3.24 8.29
C PHE A 55 -4.61 2.73 7.65
N ILE A 56 -4.65 1.58 7.00
CA ILE A 56 -3.48 1.04 6.27
C ILE A 56 -3.04 2.04 5.20
N GLU A 57 -3.96 2.55 4.41
CA GLU A 57 -3.67 3.44 3.29
C GLU A 57 -3.11 4.79 3.74
N ARG A 58 -3.56 5.31 4.88
CA ARG A 58 -3.02 6.56 5.46
C ARG A 58 -1.61 6.38 6.03
N ASN A 59 -1.23 5.17 6.39
CA ASN A 59 0.03 4.87 7.05
C ASN A 59 0.92 3.94 6.22
N PHE A 60 0.77 4.02 4.91
CA PHE A 60 1.50 3.25 3.91
C PHE A 60 2.64 4.10 3.35
N ALA A 61 3.85 3.60 3.44
CA ALA A 61 5.05 4.34 3.05
C ALA A 61 6.10 3.38 2.47
N HIS A 62 7.13 3.95 1.88
CA HIS A 62 8.24 3.16 1.35
C HIS A 62 9.52 3.40 2.14
N HIS A 63 10.34 2.37 2.22
CA HIS A 63 11.68 2.41 2.78
C HIS A 63 12.69 2.82 1.70
N GLU A 64 13.85 3.32 2.10
CA GLU A 64 14.91 3.71 1.18
C GLU A 64 15.36 2.58 0.23
N ASN A 65 15.25 1.33 0.68
CA ASN A 65 15.60 0.16 -0.12
C ASN A 65 14.51 -0.24 -1.13
N GLY A 66 13.42 0.52 -1.22
CA GLY A 66 12.32 0.25 -2.13
C GLY A 66 11.22 -0.66 -1.59
N GLU A 67 11.36 -1.18 -0.38
CA GLU A 67 10.30 -1.97 0.25
C GLU A 67 9.18 -1.07 0.75
N TRP A 68 7.94 -1.54 0.61
CA TRP A 68 6.76 -0.84 1.10
C TRP A 68 6.26 -1.46 2.39
N PHE A 69 5.75 -0.63 3.27
CA PHE A 69 5.26 -1.06 4.57
C PHE A 69 4.06 -0.25 5.03
N PHE A 70 3.29 -0.85 5.90
CA PHE A 70 2.24 -0.21 6.68
C PHE A 70 2.76 0.00 8.10
N GLN A 71 2.70 1.23 8.59
CA GLN A 71 3.09 1.52 9.95
C GLN A 71 1.89 1.33 10.88
N ASN A 72 1.85 0.19 11.55
CA ASN A 72 0.80 -0.17 12.49
C ASN A 72 1.19 0.28 13.90
N GLY A 73 0.89 1.55 14.21
CA GLY A 73 1.39 2.12 15.45
C GLY A 73 2.92 2.06 15.48
N PRO A 74 3.53 1.48 16.50
CA PRO A 74 4.99 1.38 16.60
C PRO A 74 5.59 0.27 15.74
N GLN A 75 4.77 -0.63 15.18
CA GLN A 75 5.24 -1.76 14.40
C GLN A 75 5.21 -1.48 12.90
N ARG A 76 6.33 -1.75 12.25
CA ARG A 76 6.40 -1.72 10.79
C ARG A 76 5.98 -3.07 10.24
N VAL A 77 4.96 -3.08 9.40
CA VAL A 77 4.43 -4.28 8.76
C VAL A 77 4.74 -4.19 7.28
N PHE A 78 5.67 -5.00 6.81
CA PHE A 78 6.03 -5.01 5.39
C PHE A 78 4.90 -5.60 4.57
N VAL A 79 4.70 -5.06 3.37
CA VAL A 79 3.62 -5.44 2.47
C VAL A 79 4.19 -6.26 1.31
N ASP A 80 3.64 -7.44 1.12
CA ASP A 80 3.96 -8.24 -0.06
C ASP A 80 3.14 -7.72 -1.23
N LEU A 81 3.82 -7.11 -2.20
CA LEU A 81 3.18 -6.55 -3.39
C LEU A 81 3.08 -7.61 -4.48
N ASP A 82 1.86 -7.86 -4.94
CA ASP A 82 1.65 -8.73 -6.10
C ASP A 82 2.13 -8.06 -7.39
N TYR A 83 2.07 -6.73 -7.45
CA TYR A 83 2.54 -5.98 -8.62
C TYR A 83 3.10 -4.64 -8.20
N THR A 84 2.31 -3.55 -8.26
CA THR A 84 2.74 -2.20 -7.92
C THR A 84 2.20 -1.78 -6.55
N PRO A 85 2.83 -0.81 -5.87
CA PRO A 85 2.35 -0.33 -4.58
C PRO A 85 1.04 0.46 -4.68
N PHE A 86 0.72 1.02 -5.84
CA PHE A 86 -0.52 1.72 -6.10
C PHE A 86 -1.21 1.13 -7.31
N ILE A 87 -2.51 0.90 -7.19
CA ILE A 87 -3.34 0.38 -8.26
C ILE A 87 -4.24 1.51 -8.73
N ALA A 88 -4.24 1.79 -10.03
CA ALA A 88 -5.01 2.86 -10.61
C ALA A 88 -6.25 2.34 -11.32
N ARG A 89 -7.30 3.14 -11.29
CA ARG A 89 -8.54 2.86 -12.01
C ARG A 89 -9.12 4.13 -12.58
N PHE A 90 -9.91 3.98 -13.63
CA PHE A 90 -10.74 5.06 -14.15
C PHE A 90 -12.08 5.05 -13.42
N TYR A 91 -12.42 6.19 -12.84
CA TYR A 91 -13.69 6.38 -12.14
C TYR A 91 -14.57 7.34 -12.93
N PRO A 92 -15.87 7.08 -13.06
CA PRO A 92 -16.75 7.94 -13.82
C PRO A 92 -16.96 9.30 -13.15
N GLU A 93 -17.03 10.34 -13.96
CA GLU A 93 -17.38 11.69 -13.55
C GLU A 93 -18.44 12.26 -14.51
N LYS A 94 -18.94 13.46 -14.20
CA LYS A 94 -19.98 14.10 -15.06
C LYS A 94 -19.52 14.30 -16.50
N GLN A 95 -18.21 14.52 -16.71
CA GLN A 95 -17.62 14.75 -18.03
C GLN A 95 -16.50 13.76 -18.25
N GLY A 96 -16.81 12.48 -18.45
CA GLY A 96 -15.83 11.45 -18.73
C GLY A 96 -15.39 10.69 -17.49
N HIS A 97 -14.10 10.46 -17.35
CA HIS A 97 -13.53 9.64 -16.28
C HIS A 97 -12.32 10.35 -15.67
N ILE A 98 -12.09 10.07 -14.40
CA ILE A 98 -10.89 10.49 -13.70
C ILE A 98 -10.04 9.27 -13.37
N LEU A 99 -8.73 9.41 -13.52
CA LEU A 99 -7.77 8.38 -13.16
C LEU A 99 -7.29 8.64 -11.73
N LYS A 100 -7.49 7.68 -10.86
CA LYS A 100 -6.99 7.76 -9.49
C LYS A 100 -6.65 6.39 -8.95
N THR A 101 -5.87 6.37 -7.87
CA THR A 101 -5.53 5.12 -7.19
C THR A 101 -6.75 4.57 -6.45
N THR A 102 -6.70 3.28 -6.13
CA THR A 102 -7.75 2.64 -5.31
C THR A 102 -7.80 3.23 -3.90
N SER A 103 -6.74 3.89 -3.45
CA SER A 103 -6.69 4.63 -2.19
C SER A 103 -7.22 6.07 -2.29
N GLY A 104 -7.65 6.49 -3.47
CA GLY A 104 -8.32 7.78 -3.67
C GLY A 104 -7.44 8.94 -4.10
N MET A 105 -6.16 8.70 -4.40
CA MET A 105 -5.25 9.75 -4.86
C MET A 105 -5.40 9.97 -6.36
N THR A 106 -5.62 11.23 -6.76
CA THR A 106 -5.62 11.61 -8.17
C THR A 106 -4.18 11.83 -8.63
N PHE A 107 -3.91 11.54 -9.89
CA PHE A 107 -2.59 11.77 -10.47
C PHE A 107 -2.69 11.95 -11.98
N THR A 108 -1.65 12.58 -12.53
CA THR A 108 -1.48 12.71 -13.97
C THR A 108 -0.31 11.83 -14.39
N PRO A 109 -0.50 10.84 -15.27
CA PRO A 109 0.59 10.00 -15.72
C PRO A 109 1.62 10.80 -16.50
N GLU A 110 2.88 10.62 -16.17
CA GLU A 110 3.99 11.20 -16.94
C GLU A 110 4.40 10.28 -18.08
N GLN A 111 4.38 8.97 -17.83
CA GLN A 111 4.69 7.94 -18.81
C GLN A 111 3.75 6.75 -18.61
N CYS A 112 3.58 6.00 -19.68
CA CYS A 112 2.72 4.83 -19.70
C CYS A 112 3.51 3.68 -20.34
N PHE A 113 3.52 2.54 -19.69
CA PHE A 113 4.21 1.33 -20.15
C PHE A 113 3.23 0.17 -20.23
N MET A 114 3.56 -0.81 -21.05
CA MET A 114 2.82 -2.06 -21.12
C MET A 114 3.78 -3.21 -20.80
N ASP A 115 3.38 -4.11 -19.92
CA ASP A 115 4.19 -5.27 -19.63
C ASP A 115 3.96 -6.38 -20.68
N GLU A 116 4.66 -7.52 -20.52
CA GLU A 116 4.57 -8.65 -21.43
C GLU A 116 3.20 -9.35 -21.43
N HIS A 117 2.35 -9.05 -20.46
CA HIS A 117 0.98 -9.59 -20.35
C HIS A 117 -0.08 -8.59 -20.79
N GLY A 118 0.32 -7.43 -21.33
CA GLY A 118 -0.60 -6.40 -21.76
C GLY A 118 -1.16 -5.53 -20.64
N GLN A 119 -0.59 -5.60 -19.44
CA GLN A 119 -0.99 -4.76 -18.32
C GLN A 119 -0.35 -3.38 -18.44
N ILE A 120 -1.11 -2.35 -18.13
CA ILE A 120 -0.65 -0.97 -18.23
C ILE A 120 -0.08 -0.52 -16.89
N ILE A 121 1.11 0.10 -16.95
CA ILE A 121 1.80 0.68 -15.81
C ILE A 121 1.97 2.17 -16.07
N PHE A 122 1.54 2.99 -15.11
CA PHE A 122 1.75 4.43 -15.15
C PHE A 122 2.92 4.82 -14.28
N LEU A 123 3.75 5.72 -14.79
CA LEU A 123 4.74 6.43 -13.98
C LEU A 123 4.19 7.82 -13.69
N ALA A 124 4.11 8.18 -12.42
CA ALA A 124 3.59 9.46 -11.98
C ALA A 124 4.22 9.85 -10.64
N GLU A 125 4.22 11.16 -10.37
CA GLU A 125 4.54 11.63 -9.03
C GLU A 125 3.26 11.59 -8.17
N LEU A 126 3.38 11.03 -6.98
CA LEU A 126 2.31 11.01 -6.00
C LEU A 126 2.81 11.69 -4.73
N GLU A 127 1.94 12.45 -4.09
CA GLU A 127 2.22 12.98 -2.77
C GLU A 127 2.06 11.86 -1.74
N VAL A 128 3.14 11.11 -1.55
CA VAL A 128 3.19 10.00 -0.61
C VAL A 128 4.15 10.36 0.50
N GLU A 129 3.75 10.10 1.72
CA GLU A 129 4.65 10.26 2.84
C GLU A 129 5.78 9.23 2.75
N ASP A 130 7.00 9.69 2.88
CA ASP A 130 8.16 8.82 2.87
C ASP A 130 8.56 8.42 4.29
N SER A 131 9.59 7.61 4.42
CA SER A 131 10.05 7.13 5.71
C SER A 131 11.07 8.06 6.39
N SER A 132 11.36 9.22 5.82
CA SER A 132 12.40 10.11 6.33
C SER A 132 12.14 10.58 7.76
N PHE A 133 10.89 10.78 8.12
CA PHE A 133 10.48 11.18 9.47
C PHE A 133 10.65 10.07 10.51
N GLN A 134 10.99 8.87 10.11
CA GLN A 134 11.14 7.70 10.98
C GLN A 134 12.58 7.45 11.40
N LYS A 135 13.46 8.34 11.03
CA LYS A 135 14.89 8.23 11.36
C LYS A 135 15.19 8.39 12.84
#